data_1685e59e09ffb4bfa80a8e44dcf3e061
#
_entry.id   1685e59e09ffb4bfa80a8e44dcf3e061
#
_cell.length_a   1.000
_cell.length_b   1.000
_cell.length_c   1.000
_cell.angle_alpha   90.00
_cell.angle_beta   90.00
_cell.angle_gamma   90.00
#
_symmetry.space_group_name_H-M   'P 1'
#
loop_
_entity.id
_entity.type
_entity.pdbx_description
1 polymer ?
#
loop_
_entity_poly.entity_id
_entity_poly.type
_entity_poly.pdbx_seq_one_letter_code
_entity_poly.pdbx_strand_id
1 'polypeptide(L)'
;MQFHHPRAPQAVDAEKLVEFIGGWDRAQPMLIHCWAGISRSTASAYTALCMLRPKADEEELAFELRAASPSATPNRLIISYVDDILGRSGRMSRAVEKIGRGENAFEGKPFILRP
;
A
#
# COMPACT_ATOMS: atom_id res chain seq x y z
N MET A 1 9.54 2.89 6.82
CA MET A 1 8.46 3.88 6.63
C MET A 1 7.40 3.72 7.70
N GLN A 2 6.98 4.81 8.30
CA GLN A 2 6.08 4.78 9.45
C GLN A 2 5.05 5.91 9.36
N PHE A 3 3.80 5.61 9.73
CA PHE A 3 2.71 6.59 9.74
C PHE A 3 2.20 6.81 11.15
N HIS A 4 2.03 8.09 11.52
CA HIS A 4 1.55 8.50 12.83
C HIS A 4 0.35 9.46 12.78
N HIS A 5 -0.21 9.69 11.60
CA HIS A 5 -1.22 10.73 11.44
C HIS A 5 -2.58 10.31 12.01
N PRO A 6 -3.15 11.08 12.95
CA PRO A 6 -4.50 10.84 13.43
C PRO A 6 -5.58 11.32 12.44
N ARG A 7 -5.23 12.20 11.51
CA ARG A 7 -6.17 12.75 10.54
C ARG A 7 -6.30 11.85 9.30
N ALA A 8 -7.35 12.09 8.52
CA ALA A 8 -7.56 11.38 7.26
C ALA A 8 -6.41 11.66 6.28
N PRO A 9 -6.04 10.69 5.45
CA PRO A 9 -5.03 10.88 4.41
C PRO A 9 -5.44 11.97 3.41
N GLN A 10 -4.44 12.67 2.89
CA GLN A 10 -4.60 13.70 1.88
C GLN A 10 -3.76 13.37 0.66
N ALA A 11 -4.03 14.04 -0.46
CA ALA A 11 -3.28 13.81 -1.69
C ALA A 11 -1.76 13.99 -1.50
N VAL A 12 -1.34 14.94 -0.67
CA VAL A 12 0.09 15.17 -0.38
C VAL A 12 0.73 13.95 0.28
N ASP A 13 -0.02 13.20 1.07
CA ASP A 13 0.50 11.99 1.71
C ASP A 13 0.80 10.92 0.66
N ALA A 14 -0.05 10.79 -0.34
CA ALA A 14 0.17 9.87 -1.45
C ALA A 14 1.36 10.31 -2.32
N GLU A 15 1.50 11.62 -2.57
CA GLU A 15 2.63 12.15 -3.32
C GLU A 15 3.95 11.84 -2.63
N LYS A 16 4.01 12.04 -1.31
CA LYS A 16 5.20 11.71 -0.52
C LYS A 16 5.51 10.22 -0.53
N LEU A 17 4.49 9.38 -0.47
CA LEU A 17 4.64 7.94 -0.54
C LEU A 17 5.25 7.50 -1.87
N VAL A 18 4.70 7.99 -2.98
CA VAL A 18 5.20 7.66 -4.31
C VAL A 18 6.65 8.14 -4.48
N GLU A 19 6.96 9.34 -4.00
CA GLU A 19 8.31 9.88 -4.03
C GLU A 19 9.28 9.03 -3.21
N PHE A 20 8.88 8.62 -2.01
CA PHE A 20 9.69 7.77 -1.14
C PHE A 20 10.01 6.43 -1.82
N ILE A 21 8.98 5.77 -2.37
CA ILE A 21 9.17 4.47 -3.03
C ILE A 21 10.01 4.62 -4.29
N GLY A 22 9.79 5.67 -5.06
CA GLY A 22 10.55 5.94 -6.28
C GLY A 22 12.03 6.17 -6.01
N GLY A 23 12.37 6.69 -4.83
CA GLY A 23 13.76 6.92 -4.42
C GLY A 23 14.43 5.73 -3.73
N TRP A 24 13.69 4.65 -3.48
CA TRP A 24 14.24 3.47 -2.83
C TRP A 24 15.20 2.74 -3.77
N ASP A 25 16.42 2.49 -3.29
CA ASP A 25 17.48 1.89 -4.10
C ASP A 25 17.34 0.36 -4.29
N ARG A 26 16.43 -0.27 -3.55
CA ARG A 26 16.17 -1.72 -3.58
C ARG A 26 17.34 -2.60 -3.12
N ALA A 27 18.41 -1.99 -2.60
CA ALA A 27 19.56 -2.74 -2.11
C ALA A 27 19.22 -3.54 -0.86
N GLN A 28 18.25 -3.07 -0.08
CA GLN A 28 17.78 -3.73 1.13
C GLN A 28 16.25 -3.80 1.14
N PRO A 29 15.68 -4.81 1.83
CA PRO A 29 14.23 -4.90 1.97
C PRO A 29 13.66 -3.65 2.63
N MET A 30 12.47 -3.24 2.20
CA MET A 30 11.74 -2.14 2.81
C MET A 30 10.86 -2.69 3.93
N LEU A 31 11.04 -2.18 5.15
CA LEU A 31 10.18 -2.51 6.28
C LEU A 31 9.02 -1.50 6.30
N ILE A 32 7.81 -2.01 6.22
CA ILE A 32 6.60 -1.20 6.28
C ILE A 32 5.96 -1.37 7.66
N HIS A 33 5.73 -0.25 8.33
CA HIS A 33 5.16 -0.28 9.67
C HIS A 33 4.18 0.88 9.85
N CYS A 34 3.03 0.58 10.43
CA CYS A 34 2.02 1.58 10.76
C CYS A 34 1.76 1.56 12.26
N TRP A 35 1.89 2.72 12.90
CA TRP A 35 1.77 2.84 14.35
C TRP A 35 0.37 2.46 14.85
N ALA A 36 -0.67 3.03 14.25
CA ALA A 36 -2.02 2.95 14.78
C ALA A 36 -2.98 2.19 13.87
N GLY A 37 -2.53 1.58 12.82
CA GLY A 37 -3.46 0.90 11.94
C GLY A 37 -2.80 0.20 10.78
N ILE A 38 -3.50 -0.79 10.30
CA ILE A 38 -3.06 -1.65 9.21
C ILE A 38 -3.25 -0.97 7.85
N SER A 39 -4.26 -0.09 7.75
CA SER A 39 -4.73 0.38 6.45
C SER A 39 -3.69 1.25 5.72
N ARG A 40 -2.96 2.09 6.46
CA ARG A 40 -1.95 2.96 5.84
C ARG A 40 -0.68 2.21 5.45
N SER A 41 -0.21 1.31 6.31
CA SER A 41 0.98 0.50 6.01
C SER A 41 0.72 -0.45 4.85
N THR A 42 -0.46 -1.07 4.78
CA THR A 42 -0.79 -1.97 3.67
C THR A 42 -1.05 -1.21 2.38
N ALA A 43 -1.60 0.02 2.45
CA ALA A 43 -1.69 0.88 1.28
C ALA A 43 -0.29 1.21 0.73
N SER A 44 0.68 1.48 1.62
CA SER A 44 2.06 1.73 1.23
C SER A 44 2.70 0.50 0.58
N ALA A 45 2.49 -0.67 1.16
CA ALA A 45 3.01 -1.93 0.60
C ALA A 45 2.41 -2.21 -0.77
N TYR A 46 1.11 -2.04 -0.93
CA TYR A 46 0.45 -2.24 -2.22
C TYR A 46 0.98 -1.28 -3.27
N THR A 47 1.13 0.00 -2.91
CA THR A 47 1.70 1.01 -3.80
C THR A 47 3.10 0.60 -4.25
N ALA A 48 3.94 0.14 -3.33
CA ALA A 48 5.28 -0.32 -3.66
C ALA A 48 5.26 -1.51 -4.62
N LEU A 49 4.39 -2.49 -4.40
CA LEU A 49 4.25 -3.62 -5.31
C LEU A 49 3.90 -3.16 -6.72
N CYS A 50 2.93 -2.27 -6.85
CA CYS A 50 2.53 -1.75 -8.15
C CYS A 50 3.65 -0.97 -8.84
N MET A 51 4.41 -0.19 -8.10
CA MET A 51 5.52 0.60 -8.66
C MET A 51 6.71 -0.28 -9.04
N LEU A 52 6.99 -1.34 -8.27
CA LEU A 52 8.11 -2.24 -8.53
C LEU A 52 7.82 -3.25 -9.63
N ARG A 53 6.56 -3.54 -9.86
CA ARG A 53 6.11 -4.49 -10.88
C ARG A 53 5.07 -3.83 -11.78
N PRO A 54 5.47 -2.83 -12.59
CA PRO A 54 4.52 -2.00 -13.34
C PRO A 54 3.76 -2.76 -14.42
N LYS A 55 4.24 -3.94 -14.82
CA LYS A 55 3.58 -4.77 -15.82
C LYS A 55 2.67 -5.84 -15.22
N ALA A 56 2.69 -6.02 -13.89
CA ALA A 56 1.83 -6.98 -13.24
C ALA A 56 0.42 -6.46 -13.11
N ASP A 57 -0.55 -7.37 -13.07
CA ASP A 57 -1.95 -7.02 -12.86
C ASP A 57 -2.16 -6.51 -11.43
N GLU A 58 -2.80 -5.37 -11.29
CA GLU A 58 -3.08 -4.73 -10.01
C GLU A 58 -3.85 -5.67 -9.07
N GLU A 59 -4.79 -6.45 -9.62
CA GLU A 59 -5.58 -7.38 -8.83
C GLU A 59 -4.74 -8.54 -8.30
N GLU A 60 -3.86 -9.09 -9.12
CA GLU A 60 -2.94 -10.14 -8.69
C GLU A 60 -2.04 -9.66 -7.55
N LEU A 61 -1.54 -8.43 -7.65
CA LEU A 61 -0.71 -7.84 -6.60
C LEU A 61 -1.48 -7.61 -5.31
N ALA A 62 -2.75 -7.24 -5.40
CA ALA A 62 -3.60 -7.07 -4.22
C ALA A 62 -3.81 -8.42 -3.50
N PHE A 63 -4.06 -9.49 -4.23
CA PHE A 63 -4.19 -10.83 -3.64
C PHE A 63 -2.87 -11.33 -3.06
N GLU A 64 -1.75 -11.02 -3.71
CA GLU A 64 -0.43 -11.35 -3.18
C GLU A 64 -0.18 -10.67 -1.84
N LEU A 65 -0.54 -9.39 -1.72
CA LEU A 65 -0.46 -8.66 -0.47
C LEU A 65 -1.30 -9.33 0.62
N ARG A 66 -2.55 -9.70 0.31
CA ARG A 66 -3.45 -10.35 1.26
C ARG A 66 -2.89 -11.70 1.70
N ALA A 67 -2.27 -12.45 0.81
CA ALA A 67 -1.65 -13.73 1.15
C ALA A 67 -0.47 -13.54 2.11
N ALA A 68 0.31 -12.46 1.94
CA ALA A 68 1.43 -12.15 2.83
C ALA A 68 0.97 -11.54 4.15
N SER A 69 -0.18 -10.88 4.17
CA SER A 69 -0.72 -10.19 5.34
C SER A 69 -2.24 -10.37 5.40
N PRO A 70 -2.73 -11.42 6.10
CA PRO A 70 -4.17 -11.71 6.14
C PRO A 70 -5.06 -10.58 6.65
N SER A 71 -4.52 -9.69 7.47
CA SER A 71 -5.25 -8.52 7.97
C SER A 71 -5.18 -7.32 7.04
N ALA A 72 -4.49 -7.42 5.90
CA ALA A 72 -4.29 -6.30 4.99
C ALA A 72 -5.62 -5.68 4.55
N THR A 73 -5.77 -4.40 4.82
CA THR A 73 -6.94 -3.60 4.45
C THR A 73 -6.43 -2.25 3.97
N PRO A 74 -5.87 -2.17 2.75
CA PRO A 74 -5.27 -0.95 2.25
C PRO A 74 -6.25 0.22 2.30
N ASN A 75 -5.78 1.36 2.81
CA ASN A 75 -6.59 2.56 2.91
C ASN A 75 -7.05 3.00 1.52
N ARG A 76 -8.35 3.01 1.29
CA ARG A 76 -8.92 3.28 -0.03
C ARG A 76 -8.64 4.69 -0.53
N LEU A 77 -8.61 5.66 0.38
CA LEU A 77 -8.36 7.04 0.01
C LEU A 77 -6.92 7.22 -0.48
N ILE A 78 -5.96 6.66 0.23
CA ILE A 78 -4.55 6.67 -0.20
C ILE A 78 -4.43 6.01 -1.57
N ILE A 79 -5.04 4.83 -1.74
CA ILE A 79 -4.96 4.10 -3.00
C ILE A 79 -5.58 4.89 -4.14
N SER A 80 -6.69 5.59 -3.92
CA SER A 80 -7.31 6.40 -4.97
C SER A 80 -6.39 7.54 -5.40
N TYR A 81 -5.73 8.20 -4.46
CA TYR A 81 -4.77 9.25 -4.79
C TYR A 81 -3.55 8.70 -5.55
N VAL A 82 -3.02 7.55 -5.10
CA VAL A 82 -1.88 6.91 -5.78
C VAL A 82 -2.27 6.47 -7.19
N ASP A 83 -3.45 5.89 -7.33
CA ASP A 83 -3.97 5.46 -8.64
C ASP A 83 -3.97 6.63 -9.63
N ASP A 84 -4.45 7.80 -9.18
CA ASP A 84 -4.44 9.00 -10.00
C ASP A 84 -3.00 9.45 -10.35
N ILE A 85 -2.11 9.47 -9.37
CA ILE A 85 -0.72 9.88 -9.58
C ILE A 85 -0.02 8.94 -10.58
N LEU A 86 -0.25 7.65 -10.46
CA LEU A 86 0.38 6.65 -11.33
C LEU A 86 -0.35 6.43 -12.65
N GLY A 87 -1.51 7.07 -12.84
CA GLY A 87 -2.27 6.96 -14.08
C GLY A 87 -2.84 5.57 -14.32
N ARG A 88 -3.32 4.92 -13.28
CA ARG A 88 -3.81 3.54 -13.36
C ARG A 88 -5.30 3.42 -13.69
N SER A 89 -5.99 4.53 -13.93
CA SER A 89 -7.39 4.56 -14.37
C SER A 89 -8.36 3.78 -13.48
N GLY A 90 -8.15 3.86 -12.17
CA GLY A 90 -9.01 3.18 -11.19
C GLY A 90 -8.69 1.71 -10.97
N ARG A 91 -7.71 1.14 -11.66
CA ARG A 91 -7.39 -0.28 -11.54
C ARG A 91 -6.92 -0.67 -10.15
N MET A 92 -6.13 0.17 -9.48
CA MET A 92 -5.67 -0.07 -8.12
C MET A 92 -6.84 -0.03 -7.14
N SER A 93 -7.72 0.97 -7.27
CA SER A 93 -8.89 1.10 -6.40
C SER A 93 -9.83 -0.09 -6.54
N ARG A 94 -10.08 -0.55 -7.76
CA ARG A 94 -10.92 -1.72 -8.01
C ARG A 94 -10.29 -3.00 -7.45
N ALA A 95 -8.98 -3.15 -7.56
CA ALA A 95 -8.27 -4.32 -7.04
C ALA A 95 -8.38 -4.40 -5.51
N VAL A 96 -8.19 -3.29 -4.82
CA VAL A 96 -8.31 -3.22 -3.37
C VAL A 96 -9.75 -3.50 -2.93
N GLU A 97 -10.72 -2.98 -3.67
CA GLU A 97 -12.13 -3.27 -3.40
C GLU A 97 -12.43 -4.77 -3.55
N LYS A 98 -11.86 -5.40 -4.55
CA LYS A 98 -12.10 -6.82 -4.83
C LYS A 98 -11.59 -7.75 -3.73
N ILE A 99 -10.43 -7.47 -3.15
CA ILE A 99 -9.95 -8.30 -2.05
C ILE A 99 -10.74 -8.07 -0.75
N GLY A 100 -11.44 -6.95 -0.66
CA GLY A 100 -12.26 -6.62 0.51
C GLY A 100 -11.44 -6.40 1.78
N ARG A 101 -12.15 -6.35 2.91
CA ARG A 101 -11.53 -6.13 4.20
C ARG A 101 -10.79 -7.39 4.66
N GLY A 102 -9.58 -7.19 5.22
CA GLY A 102 -8.82 -8.29 5.82
C GLY A 102 -9.33 -8.69 7.20
N GLU A 103 -8.64 -9.64 7.81
CA GLU A 103 -8.94 -10.08 9.16
C GLU A 103 -8.79 -8.96 10.17
N ASN A 104 -9.57 -8.99 11.24
CA ASN A 104 -9.48 -8.00 12.30
C ASN A 104 -8.15 -8.13 13.04
N ALA A 105 -7.51 -6.98 13.30
CA ALA A 105 -6.32 -6.91 14.13
C ALA A 105 -6.28 -5.53 14.77
N PHE A 106 -5.74 -5.43 15.99
CA PHE A 106 -5.61 -4.14 16.66
C PHE A 106 -4.50 -3.30 16.03
N GLU A 107 -3.46 -3.97 15.58
CA GLU A 107 -2.37 -3.32 14.85
C GLU A 107 -1.83 -4.31 13.83
N GLY A 108 -1.25 -3.78 12.76
CA GLY A 108 -0.62 -4.61 11.76
C GLY A 108 0.75 -5.10 12.24
N LYS A 109 1.08 -6.33 11.90
CA LYS A 109 2.44 -6.82 12.13
C LYS A 109 3.34 -6.23 11.05
N PRO A 110 4.55 -5.79 11.41
CA PRO A 110 5.51 -5.38 10.40
C PRO A 110 5.79 -6.51 9.41
N PHE A 111 5.97 -6.16 8.18
CA PHE A 111 6.37 -7.15 7.16
C PHE A 111 7.41 -6.52 6.24
N ILE A 112 8.21 -7.36 5.61
CA ILE A 112 9.31 -6.94 4.77
C ILE A 112 8.90 -7.08 3.31
N LEU A 113 9.00 -5.96 2.56
CA LEU A 113 8.76 -5.94 1.13
C LEU A 113 10.10 -6.13 0.42
N ARG A 114 10.19 -7.13 -0.44
CA ARG A 114 11.38 -7.40 -1.22
C ARG A 114 11.17 -7.04 -2.69
N PRO A 115 12.19 -6.48 -3.34
CA PRO A 115 12.09 -6.12 -4.76
C PRO A 115 11.93 -7.33 -5.66
#